data_745992b68d8e9956504817d862594c44
#
_entry.id   745992b68d8e9956504817d862594c44
#
_cell.length_a   1.000
_cell.length_b   1.000
_cell.length_c   1.000
_cell.angle_alpha   90.00
_cell.angle_beta   90.00
_cell.angle_gamma   90.00
#
_symmetry.space_group_name_H-M   'P 1'
#
loop_
_entity.id
_entity.type
_entity.pdbx_description
1 polymer ?
#
loop_
_entity_poly.entity_id
_entity_poly.type
_entity_poly.pdbx_seq_one_letter_code
_entity_poly.pdbx_strand_id
1 'polypeptide(L)'
;MSKVDRFLAAHREYLAKHYAGGDFIVSGPQTPRAGGVIMIKAENCTGVDAIIAQDPFNINDIADHQIVEFTPTMFFDDNVKTLLI
;
A
#
# COMPACT_ATOMS: atom_id res chain seq x y z
N MET A 1 -10.87 -22.87 0.00
CA MET A 1 -10.33 -21.54 -0.38
C MET A 1 -9.52 -20.96 0.76
N SER A 2 -8.37 -20.34 0.45
CA SER A 2 -7.58 -19.66 1.47
C SER A 2 -8.27 -18.35 1.88
N LYS A 3 -7.87 -17.80 3.04
CA LYS A 3 -8.35 -16.47 3.46
C LYS A 3 -8.00 -15.39 2.44
N VAL A 4 -6.83 -15.48 1.79
CA VAL A 4 -6.42 -14.53 0.76
C VAL A 4 -7.42 -14.51 -0.38
N ASP A 5 -7.76 -15.69 -0.92
CA ASP A 5 -8.73 -15.77 -2.02
C ASP A 5 -10.11 -15.23 -1.62
N ARG A 6 -10.53 -15.53 -0.39
CA ARG A 6 -11.83 -15.12 0.12
C ARG A 6 -12.00 -13.61 0.21
N PHE A 7 -10.93 -12.89 0.60
CA PHE A 7 -10.97 -11.45 0.79
C PHE A 7 -10.27 -10.66 -0.32
N LEU A 8 -9.84 -11.34 -1.39
CA LEU A 8 -9.07 -10.70 -2.46
C LEU A 8 -9.86 -9.58 -3.17
N ALA A 9 -11.15 -9.78 -3.42
CA ALA A 9 -11.98 -8.77 -4.07
C ALA A 9 -12.09 -7.51 -3.20
N ALA A 10 -12.32 -7.67 -1.90
CA ALA A 10 -12.38 -6.54 -0.96
C ALA A 10 -11.03 -5.82 -0.86
N HIS A 11 -9.93 -6.56 -0.87
CA HIS A 11 -8.58 -5.99 -0.87
C HIS A 11 -8.33 -5.17 -2.14
N ARG A 12 -8.75 -5.67 -3.31
CA ARG A 12 -8.63 -4.94 -4.58
C ARG A 12 -9.46 -3.66 -4.60
N GLU A 13 -10.65 -3.67 -4.02
CA GLU A 13 -11.48 -2.48 -3.89
C GLU A 13 -10.81 -1.44 -2.99
N TYR A 14 -10.22 -1.88 -1.88
CA TYR A 14 -9.45 -1.03 -0.99
C TYR A 14 -8.27 -0.38 -1.72
N LEU A 15 -7.50 -1.15 -2.50
CA LEU A 15 -6.41 -0.61 -3.30
C LEU A 15 -6.91 0.42 -4.31
N ALA A 16 -7.97 0.11 -5.04
CA ALA A 16 -8.53 1.02 -6.05
C ALA A 16 -8.97 2.35 -5.45
N LYS A 17 -9.58 2.32 -4.26
CA LYS A 17 -9.99 3.52 -3.53
C LYS A 17 -8.81 4.43 -3.23
N HIS A 18 -7.71 3.88 -2.74
CA HIS A 18 -6.53 4.67 -2.38
C HIS A 18 -5.72 5.10 -3.60
N TYR A 19 -5.73 4.34 -4.69
CA TYR A 19 -5.17 4.82 -5.96
C TYR A 19 -5.96 6.00 -6.50
N ALA A 20 -7.28 5.94 -6.47
CA ALA A 20 -8.13 7.04 -6.91
C ALA A 20 -7.96 8.28 -6.03
N GLY A 21 -7.72 8.10 -4.74
CA GLY A 21 -7.48 9.19 -3.79
C GLY A 21 -6.07 9.78 -3.84
N GLY A 22 -5.14 9.13 -4.53
CA GLY A 22 -3.77 9.60 -4.66
C GLY A 22 -2.84 9.21 -3.53
N ASP A 23 -3.30 8.39 -2.57
CA ASP A 23 -2.48 7.94 -1.45
C ASP A 23 -1.49 6.86 -1.87
N PHE A 24 -1.92 5.96 -2.75
CA PHE A 24 -1.09 4.84 -3.21
C PHE A 24 -0.44 5.17 -4.55
N ILE A 25 0.83 4.87 -4.68
CA ILE A 25 1.62 5.17 -5.88
C ILE A 25 1.86 3.92 -6.70
N VAL A 26 2.28 2.83 -6.06
CA VAL A 26 2.54 1.55 -6.71
C VAL A 26 2.45 0.44 -5.70
N SER A 27 1.99 -0.73 -6.13
CA SER A 27 1.92 -1.92 -5.30
C SER A 27 2.11 -3.17 -6.14
N GLY A 28 2.46 -4.27 -5.49
CA GLY A 28 2.59 -5.55 -6.15
C GLY A 28 3.05 -6.65 -5.21
N PRO A 29 2.98 -7.91 -5.65
CA PRO A 29 3.50 -9.02 -4.87
C PRO A 29 5.03 -9.00 -4.84
N GLN A 30 5.60 -9.51 -3.76
CA GLN A 30 7.05 -9.68 -3.67
C GLN A 30 7.53 -10.81 -4.60
N THR A 31 8.78 -10.75 -5.00
CA THR A 31 9.42 -11.79 -5.81
C THR A 31 10.66 -12.31 -5.07
N PRO A 32 10.72 -13.57 -4.63
CA PRO A 32 9.65 -14.58 -4.68
C PRO A 32 8.44 -14.17 -3.83
N ARG A 33 7.32 -14.81 -4.07
CA ARG A 33 6.02 -14.42 -3.53
C ARG A 33 5.90 -14.76 -2.04
N ALA A 34 6.34 -13.82 -1.19
CA ALA A 34 6.30 -13.95 0.27
C ALA A 34 5.33 -12.93 0.93
N GLY A 35 4.71 -12.09 0.12
CA GLY A 35 3.81 -11.03 0.59
C GLY A 35 3.64 -9.99 -0.49
N GLY A 36 3.23 -8.79 -0.10
CA GLY A 36 3.06 -7.67 -1.01
C GLY A 36 3.76 -6.42 -0.50
N VAL A 37 3.95 -5.46 -1.40
CA VAL A 37 4.50 -4.16 -1.08
C VAL A 37 3.55 -3.09 -1.61
N ILE A 38 3.32 -2.04 -0.82
CA ILE A 38 2.55 -0.87 -1.23
C ILE A 38 3.39 0.37 -0.94
N MET A 39 3.59 1.21 -1.93
CA MET A 39 4.22 2.51 -1.74
C MET A 39 3.15 3.54 -1.51
N ILE A 40 3.18 4.21 -0.36
CA ILE A 40 2.16 5.15 0.08
C ILE A 40 2.79 6.54 0.24
N LYS A 41 2.10 7.55 -0.28
CA LYS A 41 2.45 8.95 -0.03
C LYS A 41 1.63 9.44 1.16
N ALA A 42 2.31 9.80 2.25
CA ALA A 42 1.65 10.30 3.46
C ALA A 42 2.53 11.34 4.14
N GLU A 43 1.91 12.23 4.91
CA GLU A 43 2.65 13.27 5.62
C GLU A 43 3.39 12.71 6.83
N ASN A 44 2.86 11.65 7.45
CA ASN A 44 3.45 11.03 8.63
C ASN A 44 2.93 9.60 8.82
N CYS A 45 3.55 8.86 9.75
CA CYS A 45 3.18 7.47 10.04
C CYS A 45 1.76 7.33 10.60
N THR A 46 1.24 8.33 11.27
CA THR A 46 -0.13 8.27 11.82
C THR A 46 -1.16 8.14 10.70
N GLY A 47 -0.97 8.87 9.61
CA GLY A 47 -1.82 8.74 8.42
C GLY A 47 -1.73 7.36 7.78
N VAL A 48 -0.53 6.79 7.74
CA VAL A 48 -0.31 5.44 7.20
C VAL A 48 -0.99 4.39 8.07
N ASP A 49 -0.91 4.51 9.39
CA ASP A 49 -1.58 3.57 10.30
C ASP A 49 -3.09 3.56 10.09
N ALA A 50 -3.69 4.73 9.88
CA ALA A 50 -5.12 4.84 9.59
C ALA A 50 -5.49 4.16 8.26
N ILE A 51 -4.64 4.28 7.25
CA ILE A 51 -4.84 3.63 5.95
C ILE A 51 -4.74 2.11 6.08
N ILE A 52 -3.72 1.60 6.78
CA ILE A 52 -3.52 0.17 7.00
C ILE A 52 -4.69 -0.43 7.76
N ALA A 53 -5.25 0.28 8.73
CA ALA A 53 -6.38 -0.18 9.51
C ALA A 53 -7.62 -0.48 8.66
N GLN A 54 -7.73 0.10 7.47
CA GLN A 54 -8.83 -0.12 6.53
C GLN A 54 -8.61 -1.33 5.62
N ASP A 55 -7.38 -1.88 5.56
CA ASP A 55 -7.07 -2.98 4.67
C ASP A 55 -7.82 -4.26 5.11
N PRO A 56 -8.65 -4.86 4.24
CA PRO A 56 -9.35 -6.11 4.57
C PRO A 56 -8.41 -7.23 5.00
N PHE A 57 -7.18 -7.28 4.49
CA PHE A 57 -6.21 -8.29 4.91
C PHE A 57 -5.73 -8.04 6.35
N ASN A 58 -5.63 -6.79 6.79
CA ASN A 58 -5.30 -6.46 8.17
C ASN A 58 -6.48 -6.71 9.11
N ILE A 59 -7.68 -6.28 8.73
CA ILE A 59 -8.90 -6.44 9.53
C ILE A 59 -9.19 -7.92 9.81
N ASN A 60 -8.87 -8.80 8.86
CA ASN A 60 -9.18 -10.22 8.94
C ASN A 60 -7.96 -11.08 9.34
N ASP A 61 -6.92 -10.47 9.89
CA ASP A 61 -5.69 -11.14 10.35
C ASP A 61 -5.01 -11.99 9.27
N ILE A 62 -5.07 -11.55 8.00
CA ILE A 62 -4.44 -12.26 6.89
C ILE A 62 -2.99 -11.86 6.72
N ALA A 63 -2.67 -10.60 7.00
CA ALA A 63 -1.33 -10.05 6.81
C ALA A 63 -0.93 -9.18 7.99
N ASP A 64 0.35 -9.25 8.34
CA ASP A 64 1.00 -8.29 9.24
C ASP A 64 1.66 -7.23 8.39
N HIS A 65 1.67 -5.98 8.89
CA HIS A 65 2.23 -4.87 8.16
C HIS A 65 3.52 -4.39 8.80
N GLN A 66 4.54 -4.20 7.98
CA GLN A 66 5.79 -3.56 8.37
C GLN A 66 5.92 -2.25 7.60
N ILE A 67 6.18 -1.16 8.30
CA ILE A 67 6.30 0.16 7.70
C ILE A 67 7.77 0.54 7.63
N VAL A 68 8.21 0.98 6.44
CA VAL A 68 9.51 1.62 6.24
C VAL A 68 9.24 3.03 5.73
N GLU A 69 9.61 4.03 6.53
CA GLU A 69 9.47 5.43 6.14
C GLU A 69 10.77 5.92 5.51
N PHE A 70 10.66 6.63 4.40
CA PHE A 70 11.83 7.25 3.79
C PHE A 70 11.46 8.57 3.14
N THR A 71 12.44 9.44 3.01
CA THR A 71 12.30 10.72 2.31
C THR A 71 12.93 10.59 0.93
N PRO A 72 12.15 10.68 -0.15
CA PRO A 72 12.70 10.61 -1.51
C PRO A 72 13.64 11.79 -1.76
N THR A 73 14.83 11.50 -2.27
CA THR A 73 15.83 12.53 -2.60
C THR A 73 16.32 12.47 -4.03
N MET A 74 16.13 11.33 -4.72
CA MET A 74 16.55 11.16 -6.11
C MET A 74 15.41 10.49 -6.90
N PHE A 75 15.21 10.92 -8.13
CA PHE A 75 14.06 10.55 -8.96
C PHE A 75 14.53 10.24 -10.38
N PHE A 76 13.78 9.37 -11.05
CA PHE A 76 14.05 9.07 -12.46
C PHE A 76 13.89 10.34 -13.33
N ASP A 77 12.79 11.07 -13.12
CA ASP A 77 12.50 12.33 -13.82
C ASP A 77 11.54 13.19 -12.99
N ASP A 78 11.18 14.37 -13.53
CA ASP A 78 10.29 15.31 -12.85
C ASP A 78 8.87 14.75 -12.67
N ASN A 79 8.42 13.88 -13.55
CA ASN A 79 7.11 13.26 -13.41
C ASN A 79 7.04 12.36 -12.16
N VAL A 80 8.09 11.59 -11.91
CA VAL A 80 8.20 10.76 -10.71
C VAL A 80 8.25 11.65 -9.47
N LYS A 81 9.04 12.73 -9.51
CA LYS A 81 9.13 13.70 -8.41
C LYS A 81 7.76 14.27 -8.06
N THR A 82 6.97 14.63 -9.05
CA THR A 82 5.62 15.18 -8.85
C THR A 82 4.71 14.19 -8.15
N LEU A 83 4.85 12.89 -8.40
CA LEU A 83 4.07 11.85 -7.74
C LEU A 83 4.42 11.71 -6.25
N LEU A 84 5.66 12.01 -5.87
CA LEU A 84 6.20 11.69 -4.53
C LEU A 84 6.30 12.91 -3.59
N ILE A 85 6.20 14.11 -4.12
CA ILE A 85 6.34 15.34 -3.32
C ILE A 85 5.08 16.20 -3.33
#